data_d630730d884f32e0282ad8a85fda79a7
#
_entry.id   d630730d884f32e0282ad8a85fda79a7
#
_cell.length_a   1.000
_cell.length_b   1.000
_cell.length_c   1.000
_cell.angle_alpha   90.00
_cell.angle_beta   90.00
_cell.angle_gamma   90.00
#
_symmetry.space_group_name_H-M   'P 1'
#
loop_
_entity.id
_entity.type
_entity.pdbx_description
1 polymer ?
#
loop_
_entity_poly.entity_id
_entity_poly.type
_entity_poly.pdbx_seq_one_letter_code
_entity_poly.pdbx_strand_id
1 'polypeptide(L)'
;MCGLAGIVTLRSGSAPPQRTELIKMASVLSHRGPDEYGIYRDDHAGLAHARLSIVDLATGQQPMADDHGTLWIAFNGEIFNYVELRDQLIAQGYRFRTSSDTEVILQAWRAWGEQAFERMNGQWAIALWDATLNKLVLSRDPMGICPLYWYEHGHHLYFASEVKAIFAANPAIPRALDPVGIDQTLTFWSVVPPQSVFAGISELEPGHIRTYERGTVQDIPLARVDGTEAQDQFRGSVQDAAVAVRDAIEKATSLRMLRADVPVGSYLSGGLDSSLVAALGQKYAHSRFQTFSLRFEDAEYDETSYQRMLVDQIGSEHHEIVVSRSDIANVFPEVIYHTERPVLRTAPAPLFLLSRLVRQHGTKVVLTGEGADEVFAGYDLFREGKV
;
A
#
# COMPACT_ATOMS: atom_id res chain seq x y z
N MET A 1 1.03 1.96 -7.02
CA MET A 1 -0.08 1.51 -6.11
C MET A 1 -1.37 2.12 -6.62
N CYS A 2 -2.46 1.35 -6.59
CA CYS A 2 -3.77 1.81 -7.02
C CYS A 2 -4.35 2.89 -6.09
N GLY A 3 -5.47 3.50 -6.50
CA GLY A 3 -6.29 4.36 -5.66
C GLY A 3 -7.69 3.76 -5.54
N LEU A 4 -8.15 3.51 -4.31
CA LEU A 4 -9.54 3.13 -4.06
C LEU A 4 -10.28 4.26 -3.37
N ALA A 5 -11.58 4.35 -3.60
CA ALA A 5 -12.47 5.27 -2.92
C ALA A 5 -13.91 4.75 -2.94
N GLY A 6 -14.76 5.27 -2.07
CA GLY A 6 -16.16 4.94 -2.09
C GLY A 6 -17.02 5.74 -1.13
N ILE A 7 -18.32 5.57 -1.29
CA ILE A 7 -19.36 6.22 -0.49
C ILE A 7 -20.41 5.16 -0.16
N VAL A 8 -20.83 5.06 1.11
CA VAL A 8 -21.90 4.16 1.53
C VAL A 8 -22.93 4.92 2.35
N THR A 9 -24.20 4.63 2.13
CA THR A 9 -25.30 5.18 2.93
C THR A 9 -25.38 4.49 4.28
N LEU A 10 -25.37 5.27 5.37
CA LEU A 10 -25.44 4.74 6.73
C LEU A 10 -26.88 4.60 7.25
N ARG A 11 -27.84 5.25 6.60
CA ARG A 11 -29.26 5.22 7.01
C ARG A 11 -30.17 4.91 5.83
N SER A 12 -31.18 4.10 6.08
CA SER A 12 -32.24 3.85 5.10
C SER A 12 -32.96 5.14 4.70
N GLY A 13 -33.23 5.28 3.40
CA GLY A 13 -33.86 6.49 2.84
C GLY A 13 -32.91 7.65 2.58
N SER A 14 -31.62 7.51 2.82
CA SER A 14 -30.61 8.49 2.38
C SER A 14 -30.47 8.50 0.86
N ALA A 15 -30.06 9.63 0.30
CA ALA A 15 -29.79 9.73 -1.13
C ALA A 15 -28.66 8.74 -1.52
N PRO A 16 -28.82 7.95 -2.60
CA PRO A 16 -27.77 7.06 -3.05
C PRO A 16 -26.52 7.82 -3.50
N PRO A 17 -25.32 7.22 -3.40
CA PRO A 17 -24.09 7.82 -3.88
C PRO A 17 -24.21 8.27 -5.34
N GLN A 18 -23.73 9.47 -5.66
CA GLN A 18 -23.83 10.00 -7.02
C GLN A 18 -22.63 9.58 -7.86
N ARG A 19 -22.88 9.16 -9.12
CA ARG A 19 -21.80 8.79 -10.06
C ARG A 19 -20.77 9.91 -10.22
N THR A 20 -21.21 11.18 -10.22
CA THR A 20 -20.33 12.34 -10.33
C THR A 20 -19.39 12.52 -9.15
N GLU A 21 -19.81 12.15 -7.94
CA GLU A 21 -18.94 12.15 -6.75
C GLU A 21 -17.84 11.09 -6.89
N LEU A 22 -18.20 9.88 -7.28
CA LEU A 22 -17.25 8.78 -7.49
C LEU A 22 -16.23 9.09 -8.59
N ILE A 23 -16.67 9.75 -9.69
CA ILE A 23 -15.76 10.20 -10.75
C ILE A 23 -14.75 11.21 -10.21
N LYS A 24 -15.19 12.18 -9.40
CA LYS A 24 -14.29 13.16 -8.78
C LYS A 24 -13.28 12.48 -7.85
N MET A 25 -13.73 11.51 -7.04
CA MET A 25 -12.84 10.73 -6.17
C MET A 25 -11.78 9.97 -6.98
N ALA A 26 -12.18 9.25 -8.03
CA ALA A 26 -11.23 8.53 -8.89
C ALA A 26 -10.25 9.48 -9.61
N SER A 27 -10.73 10.63 -10.08
CA SER A 27 -9.92 11.60 -10.83
C SER A 27 -8.75 12.15 -10.02
N VAL A 28 -8.95 12.48 -8.75
CA VAL A 28 -7.87 12.99 -7.89
C VAL A 28 -6.90 11.91 -7.44
N LEU A 29 -7.24 10.63 -7.64
CA LEU A 29 -6.39 9.47 -7.39
C LEU A 29 -5.65 8.97 -8.65
N SER A 30 -5.79 9.63 -9.79
CA SER A 30 -5.21 9.19 -11.07
C SER A 30 -3.69 9.06 -11.07
N HIS A 31 -2.99 9.84 -10.22
CA HIS A 31 -1.53 9.70 -10.05
C HIS A 31 -1.12 8.37 -9.44
N ARG A 32 -2.00 7.73 -8.64
CA ARG A 32 -1.77 6.39 -8.07
C ARG A 32 -2.03 5.29 -9.10
N GLY A 33 -3.07 5.45 -9.90
CA GLY A 33 -3.50 4.46 -10.88
C GLY A 33 -3.81 5.10 -12.22
N PRO A 34 -2.79 5.33 -13.06
CA PRO A 34 -2.96 6.06 -14.32
C PRO A 34 -3.46 5.21 -15.48
N ASP A 35 -3.52 3.88 -15.34
CA ASP A 35 -3.78 2.98 -16.47
C ASP A 35 -5.28 2.86 -16.80
N GLU A 36 -6.12 2.75 -15.77
CA GLU A 36 -7.57 2.56 -15.92
C GLU A 36 -8.33 3.16 -14.74
N TYR A 37 -9.62 3.40 -14.92
CA TYR A 37 -10.51 3.70 -13.81
C TYR A 37 -11.81 2.92 -13.97
N GLY A 38 -12.45 2.59 -12.83
CA GLY A 38 -13.75 1.92 -12.79
C GLY A 38 -14.63 2.45 -11.67
N ILE A 39 -15.94 2.26 -11.85
CA ILE A 39 -16.96 2.69 -10.91
C ILE A 39 -18.03 1.62 -10.83
N TYR A 40 -18.36 1.21 -9.62
CA TYR A 40 -19.59 0.49 -9.28
C TYR A 40 -20.52 1.41 -8.51
N ARG A 41 -21.82 1.22 -8.65
CA ARG A 41 -22.84 1.94 -7.89
C ARG A 41 -24.14 1.15 -7.83
N ASP A 42 -24.75 1.10 -6.62
CA ASP A 42 -26.13 0.73 -6.37
C ASP A 42 -26.86 1.81 -5.55
N ASP A 43 -27.99 1.50 -4.95
CA ASP A 43 -28.79 2.43 -4.14
C ASP A 43 -28.17 2.72 -2.76
N HIS A 44 -27.20 1.93 -2.31
CA HIS A 44 -26.60 2.02 -0.97
C HIS A 44 -25.11 2.29 -0.99
N ALA A 45 -24.41 1.88 -2.02
CA ALA A 45 -22.95 2.00 -2.10
C ALA A 45 -22.48 2.46 -3.47
N GLY A 46 -21.33 3.11 -3.47
CA GLY A 46 -20.56 3.40 -4.65
C GLY A 46 -19.08 3.14 -4.38
N LEU A 47 -18.43 2.42 -5.28
CA LEU A 47 -16.99 2.16 -5.28
C LEU A 47 -16.35 2.81 -6.50
N ALA A 48 -15.19 3.41 -6.32
CA ALA A 48 -14.38 3.99 -7.37
C ALA A 48 -12.94 3.48 -7.26
N HIS A 49 -12.32 3.22 -8.39
CA HIS A 49 -10.97 2.70 -8.44
C HIS A 49 -10.15 3.36 -9.56
N ALA A 50 -8.92 3.75 -9.25
CA ALA A 50 -7.90 4.19 -10.19
C ALA A 50 -6.80 3.11 -10.20
N ARG A 51 -6.60 2.44 -11.34
CA ARG A 51 -5.77 1.23 -11.43
C ARG A 51 -4.37 1.51 -11.94
N LEU A 52 -3.37 0.96 -11.24
CA LEU A 52 -2.05 0.67 -11.76
C LEU A 52 -1.99 -0.84 -12.05
N SER A 53 -1.97 -1.22 -13.31
CA SER A 53 -2.04 -2.62 -13.74
C SER A 53 -0.68 -3.30 -13.53
N ILE A 54 -0.60 -4.21 -12.55
CA ILE A 54 0.60 -4.96 -12.16
C ILE A 54 0.33 -6.46 -12.31
N VAL A 55 -0.78 -6.96 -11.75
CA VAL A 55 -1.22 -8.36 -11.84
C VAL A 55 -2.45 -8.43 -12.73
N ASP A 56 -2.49 -9.43 -13.63
CA ASP A 56 -3.57 -9.65 -14.60
C ASP A 56 -3.93 -8.39 -15.40
N LEU A 57 -3.06 -8.05 -16.33
CA LEU A 57 -3.17 -6.80 -17.10
C LEU A 57 -4.47 -6.73 -17.93
N ALA A 58 -5.04 -7.88 -18.31
CA ALA A 58 -6.16 -7.98 -19.23
C ALA A 58 -7.54 -8.07 -18.54
N THR A 59 -7.63 -8.78 -17.40
CA THR A 59 -8.94 -9.10 -16.77
C THR A 59 -9.03 -8.67 -15.31
N GLY A 60 -8.01 -7.99 -14.78
CA GLY A 60 -7.96 -7.51 -13.41
C GLY A 60 -8.62 -6.14 -13.16
N GLN A 61 -9.60 -5.73 -13.97
CA GLN A 61 -10.31 -4.45 -13.80
C GLN A 61 -11.05 -4.37 -12.46
N GLN A 62 -11.08 -3.17 -11.89
CA GLN A 62 -11.75 -2.90 -10.62
C GLN A 62 -12.65 -1.65 -10.71
N PRO A 63 -13.73 -1.54 -9.91
CA PRO A 63 -14.21 -2.54 -8.94
C PRO A 63 -14.59 -3.85 -9.62
N MET A 64 -14.24 -4.99 -8.97
CA MET A 64 -14.49 -6.33 -9.48
C MET A 64 -15.67 -6.96 -8.73
N ALA A 65 -16.52 -7.68 -9.48
CA ALA A 65 -17.62 -8.44 -8.91
C ALA A 65 -17.28 -9.93 -8.81
N ASP A 66 -17.94 -10.60 -7.88
CA ASP A 66 -18.03 -12.05 -7.89
C ASP A 66 -18.93 -12.58 -9.03
N ASP A 67 -19.05 -13.89 -9.16
CA ASP A 67 -19.83 -14.53 -10.24
C ASP A 67 -21.32 -14.21 -10.21
N HIS A 68 -21.84 -13.81 -9.06
CA HIS A 68 -23.26 -13.49 -8.87
C HIS A 68 -23.56 -11.99 -8.95
N GLY A 69 -22.52 -11.13 -9.04
CA GLY A 69 -22.66 -9.68 -9.03
C GLY A 69 -23.18 -9.11 -7.70
N THR A 70 -23.04 -9.86 -6.63
CA THR A 70 -23.53 -9.50 -5.28
C THR A 70 -22.45 -9.02 -4.34
N LEU A 71 -21.23 -9.46 -4.55
CA LEU A 71 -20.06 -9.03 -3.79
C LEU A 71 -19.12 -8.25 -4.70
N TRP A 72 -18.76 -7.03 -4.29
CA TRP A 72 -17.92 -6.12 -5.04
C TRP A 72 -16.69 -5.72 -4.26
N ILE A 73 -15.55 -5.59 -4.92
CA ILE A 73 -14.29 -5.18 -4.30
C ILE A 73 -13.64 -4.02 -5.03
N ALA A 74 -13.11 -3.06 -4.27
CA ALA A 74 -12.05 -2.14 -4.67
C ALA A 74 -10.83 -2.41 -3.79
N PHE A 75 -9.69 -2.67 -4.41
CA PHE A 75 -8.47 -3.12 -3.76
C PHE A 75 -7.26 -2.33 -4.25
N ASN A 76 -6.49 -1.79 -3.33
CA ASN A 76 -5.18 -1.20 -3.55
C ASN A 76 -4.13 -2.04 -2.81
N GLY A 77 -3.30 -2.74 -3.54
CA GLY A 77 -2.28 -3.61 -2.94
C GLY A 77 -1.84 -4.74 -3.86
N GLU A 78 -1.18 -5.72 -3.27
CA GLU A 78 -0.81 -7.00 -3.88
C GLU A 78 -0.86 -8.11 -2.82
N ILE A 79 -1.46 -9.25 -3.17
CA ILE A 79 -1.48 -10.46 -2.33
C ILE A 79 -0.45 -11.44 -2.90
N PHE A 80 0.76 -11.43 -2.36
CA PHE A 80 1.90 -12.18 -2.93
C PHE A 80 1.71 -13.71 -2.95
N ASN A 81 0.91 -14.26 -2.03
CA ASN A 81 0.57 -15.68 -2.00
C ASN A 81 -0.76 -16.01 -2.68
N TYR A 82 -1.21 -15.17 -3.62
CA TYR A 82 -2.49 -15.38 -4.29
C TYR A 82 -2.56 -16.69 -5.10
N VAL A 83 -1.44 -17.17 -5.63
CA VAL A 83 -1.36 -18.43 -6.37
C VAL A 83 -1.66 -19.60 -5.45
N GLU A 84 -1.01 -19.66 -4.30
CA GLU A 84 -1.18 -20.70 -3.28
C GLU A 84 -2.60 -20.69 -2.68
N LEU A 85 -3.17 -19.51 -2.46
CA LEU A 85 -4.55 -19.35 -1.99
C LEU A 85 -5.55 -19.80 -3.06
N ARG A 86 -5.30 -19.46 -4.33
CA ARG A 86 -6.11 -19.91 -5.48
C ARG A 86 -6.17 -21.43 -5.54
N ASP A 87 -5.02 -22.12 -5.45
CA ASP A 87 -4.97 -23.57 -5.50
C ASP A 87 -5.77 -24.22 -4.36
N GLN A 88 -5.70 -23.66 -3.14
CA GLN A 88 -6.50 -24.11 -2.01
C GLN A 88 -8.01 -23.93 -2.25
N LEU A 89 -8.40 -22.78 -2.83
CA LEU A 89 -9.79 -22.47 -3.13
C LEU A 89 -10.33 -23.35 -4.27
N ILE A 90 -9.53 -23.63 -5.30
CA ILE A 90 -9.89 -24.57 -6.38
C ILE A 90 -10.11 -25.97 -5.81
N ALA A 91 -9.26 -26.44 -4.90
CA ALA A 91 -9.42 -27.72 -4.22
C ALA A 91 -10.71 -27.80 -3.38
N GLN A 92 -11.25 -26.65 -2.93
CA GLN A 92 -12.54 -26.52 -2.23
C GLN A 92 -13.74 -26.34 -3.19
N GLY A 93 -13.51 -26.33 -4.51
CA GLY A 93 -14.58 -26.23 -5.52
C GLY A 93 -14.86 -24.81 -6.02
N TYR A 94 -14.10 -23.79 -5.60
CA TYR A 94 -14.24 -22.43 -6.11
C TYR A 94 -13.71 -22.32 -7.53
N ARG A 95 -14.35 -21.48 -8.35
CA ARG A 95 -13.97 -21.25 -9.75
C ARG A 95 -13.45 -19.83 -9.91
N PHE A 96 -12.58 -19.64 -10.90
CA PHE A 96 -11.97 -18.35 -11.21
C PHE A 96 -12.16 -18.01 -12.68
N ARG A 97 -12.39 -16.75 -13.00
CA ARG A 97 -12.54 -16.20 -14.36
C ARG A 97 -11.32 -15.41 -14.78
N THR A 98 -10.55 -14.92 -13.82
CA THR A 98 -9.39 -14.06 -14.01
C THR A 98 -8.14 -14.71 -13.44
N SER A 99 -6.97 -14.15 -13.72
CA SER A 99 -5.71 -14.53 -13.06
C SER A 99 -5.36 -13.59 -11.91
N SER A 100 -6.25 -12.62 -11.59
CA SER A 100 -6.00 -11.57 -10.62
C SER A 100 -6.00 -12.07 -9.17
N ASP A 101 -5.14 -11.49 -8.35
CA ASP A 101 -5.17 -11.60 -6.90
C ASP A 101 -6.45 -10.97 -6.32
N THR A 102 -7.04 -9.97 -6.99
CA THR A 102 -8.32 -9.35 -6.60
C THR A 102 -9.45 -10.38 -6.57
N GLU A 103 -9.55 -11.27 -7.57
CA GLU A 103 -10.55 -12.33 -7.55
C GLU A 103 -10.27 -13.36 -6.45
N VAL A 104 -9.00 -13.61 -6.14
CA VAL A 104 -8.64 -14.50 -5.01
C VAL A 104 -9.14 -13.93 -3.69
N ILE A 105 -9.09 -12.61 -3.47
CA ILE A 105 -9.67 -11.98 -2.29
C ILE A 105 -11.19 -12.21 -2.22
N LEU A 106 -11.92 -12.04 -3.32
CA LEU A 106 -13.37 -12.27 -3.39
C LEU A 106 -13.74 -13.72 -3.03
N GLN A 107 -13.05 -14.69 -3.62
CA GLN A 107 -13.31 -16.11 -3.36
C GLN A 107 -12.87 -16.52 -1.93
N ALA A 108 -11.77 -15.97 -1.43
CA ALA A 108 -11.30 -16.18 -0.06
C ALA A 108 -12.31 -15.63 0.96
N TRP A 109 -12.86 -14.44 0.72
CA TRP A 109 -13.91 -13.88 1.56
C TRP A 109 -15.17 -14.77 1.60
N ARG A 110 -15.58 -15.33 0.46
CA ARG A 110 -16.70 -16.28 0.39
C ARG A 110 -16.42 -17.57 1.14
N ALA A 111 -15.19 -18.07 1.07
CA ALA A 111 -14.81 -19.33 1.70
C ALA A 111 -14.63 -19.20 3.22
N TRP A 112 -14.03 -18.11 3.68
CA TRP A 112 -13.50 -17.99 5.03
C TRP A 112 -13.95 -16.74 5.79
N GLY A 113 -14.71 -15.84 5.16
CA GLY A 113 -15.12 -14.57 5.77
C GLY A 113 -13.93 -13.73 6.22
N GLU A 114 -13.98 -13.21 7.44
CA GLU A 114 -12.92 -12.36 8.01
C GLU A 114 -11.58 -13.09 8.18
N GLN A 115 -11.60 -14.42 8.37
CA GLN A 115 -10.38 -15.23 8.44
C GLN A 115 -9.58 -15.28 7.12
N ALA A 116 -10.17 -14.82 6.01
CA ALA A 116 -9.46 -14.71 4.75
C ALA A 116 -8.24 -13.79 4.86
N PHE A 117 -8.35 -12.68 5.60
CA PHE A 117 -7.27 -11.70 5.74
C PHE A 117 -6.07 -12.23 6.53
N GLU A 118 -6.27 -13.13 7.49
CA GLU A 118 -5.19 -13.78 8.25
C GLU A 118 -4.35 -14.74 7.39
N ARG A 119 -4.92 -15.22 6.27
CA ARG A 119 -4.25 -16.14 5.34
C ARG A 119 -3.44 -15.42 4.27
N MET A 120 -3.64 -14.12 4.11
CA MET A 120 -3.01 -13.32 3.08
C MET A 120 -1.59 -12.91 3.47
N ASN A 121 -0.65 -13.11 2.58
CA ASN A 121 0.68 -12.50 2.64
C ASN A 121 0.74 -11.42 1.57
N GLY A 122 0.71 -10.16 1.99
CA GLY A 122 0.60 -9.05 1.05
C GLY A 122 0.62 -7.69 1.73
N GLN A 123 0.33 -6.69 0.93
CA GLN A 123 0.09 -5.32 1.34
C GLN A 123 -1.25 -4.87 0.75
N TRP A 124 -2.14 -4.31 1.56
CA TRP A 124 -3.48 -4.01 1.07
C TRP A 124 -4.21 -2.89 1.81
N ALA A 125 -5.04 -2.19 1.04
CA ALA A 125 -6.24 -1.53 1.50
C ALA A 125 -7.41 -2.10 0.68
N ILE A 126 -8.41 -2.64 1.33
CA ILE A 126 -9.53 -3.34 0.71
C ILE A 126 -10.84 -2.68 1.13
N ALA A 127 -11.75 -2.50 0.17
CA ALA A 127 -13.15 -2.20 0.40
C ALA A 127 -13.99 -3.29 -0.29
N LEU A 128 -14.68 -4.11 0.51
CA LEU A 128 -15.64 -5.12 0.06
C LEU A 128 -17.06 -4.64 0.35
N TRP A 129 -17.93 -4.71 -0.65
CA TRP A 129 -19.35 -4.41 -0.53
C TRP A 129 -20.20 -5.64 -0.85
N ASP A 130 -20.95 -6.11 0.13
CA ASP A 130 -21.98 -7.13 -0.05
C ASP A 130 -23.34 -6.46 -0.23
N ALA A 131 -23.85 -6.44 -1.46
CA ALA A 131 -25.12 -5.81 -1.80
C ALA A 131 -26.33 -6.56 -1.27
N THR A 132 -26.21 -7.85 -0.89
CA THR A 132 -27.31 -8.63 -0.31
C THR A 132 -27.50 -8.35 1.16
N LEU A 133 -26.40 -8.11 1.86
CA LEU A 133 -26.39 -7.83 3.31
C LEU A 133 -26.41 -6.32 3.60
N ASN A 134 -26.16 -5.47 2.60
CA ASN A 134 -25.82 -4.05 2.77
C ASN A 134 -24.66 -3.90 3.77
N LYS A 135 -23.60 -4.70 3.57
CA LYS A 135 -22.43 -4.74 4.44
C LYS A 135 -21.20 -4.22 3.70
N LEU A 136 -20.57 -3.20 4.28
CA LEU A 136 -19.24 -2.75 3.89
C LEU A 136 -18.21 -3.37 4.81
N VAL A 137 -17.10 -3.82 4.23
CA VAL A 137 -15.92 -4.28 4.95
C VAL A 137 -14.72 -3.48 4.44
N LEU A 138 -14.06 -2.76 5.32
CA LEU A 138 -12.79 -2.09 5.09
C LEU A 138 -11.70 -2.90 5.79
N SER A 139 -10.60 -3.20 5.10
CA SER A 139 -9.45 -3.89 5.71
C SER A 139 -8.15 -3.26 5.30
N ARG A 140 -7.19 -3.22 6.22
CA ARG A 140 -5.84 -2.72 6.01
C ARG A 140 -4.81 -3.77 6.42
N ASP A 141 -3.72 -3.87 5.68
CA ASP A 141 -2.65 -4.83 5.93
C ASP A 141 -2.00 -4.64 7.32
N PRO A 142 -1.39 -5.71 7.89
CA PRO A 142 -0.83 -5.69 9.24
C PRO A 142 0.25 -4.63 9.47
N MET A 143 1.00 -4.24 8.43
CA MET A 143 2.05 -3.22 8.51
C MET A 143 1.55 -1.82 8.15
N GLY A 144 0.28 -1.69 7.65
CA GLY A 144 -0.29 -0.42 7.24
C GLY A 144 0.39 0.21 6.02
N ILE A 145 0.97 -0.60 5.12
CA ILE A 145 1.68 -0.12 3.94
C ILE A 145 0.74 0.63 3.00
N CYS A 146 -0.49 0.11 2.83
CA CYS A 146 -1.50 0.77 2.02
C CYS A 146 -2.38 1.67 2.87
N PRO A 147 -2.49 2.98 2.58
CA PRO A 147 -3.33 3.89 3.37
C PRO A 147 -4.82 3.69 3.08
N LEU A 148 -5.65 3.88 4.10
CA LEU A 148 -7.09 3.88 3.99
C LEU A 148 -7.71 4.82 5.02
N TYR A 149 -8.34 5.89 4.53
CA TYR A 149 -9.01 6.90 5.35
C TYR A 149 -10.52 6.77 5.25
N TRP A 150 -11.22 7.16 6.30
CA TRP A 150 -12.68 7.19 6.33
C TRP A 150 -13.21 8.42 7.08
N TYR A 151 -14.42 8.84 6.70
CA TYR A 151 -15.10 10.00 7.27
C TYR A 151 -16.62 9.83 7.19
N GLU A 152 -17.30 10.04 8.31
CA GLU A 152 -18.76 10.07 8.36
C GLU A 152 -19.25 11.51 8.27
N HIS A 153 -20.07 11.80 7.28
CA HIS A 153 -20.67 13.11 7.10
C HIS A 153 -22.14 13.00 6.70
N GLY A 154 -23.02 13.63 7.50
CA GLY A 154 -24.47 13.50 7.33
C GLY A 154 -24.91 12.04 7.53
N HIS A 155 -25.39 11.42 6.47
CA HIS A 155 -25.84 10.02 6.48
C HIS A 155 -24.99 9.12 5.58
N HIS A 156 -23.79 9.56 5.25
CA HIS A 156 -22.88 8.83 4.37
C HIS A 156 -21.53 8.60 5.07
N LEU A 157 -20.95 7.45 4.77
CA LEU A 157 -19.56 7.13 5.01
C LEU A 157 -18.80 7.35 3.70
N TYR A 158 -17.74 8.14 3.76
CA TYR A 158 -16.77 8.33 2.68
C TYR A 158 -15.48 7.61 3.07
N PHE A 159 -14.84 6.92 2.14
CA PHE A 159 -13.55 6.28 2.37
C PHE A 159 -12.67 6.38 1.13
N ALA A 160 -11.35 6.46 1.32
CA ALA A 160 -10.41 6.54 0.22
C ALA A 160 -8.97 6.22 0.64
N SER A 161 -8.12 5.91 -0.35
CA SER A 161 -6.68 5.79 -0.18
C SER A 161 -6.01 7.11 0.22
N GLU A 162 -6.59 8.25 -0.15
CA GLU A 162 -6.09 9.60 0.16
C GLU A 162 -7.24 10.52 0.54
N VAL A 163 -7.00 11.41 1.50
CA VAL A 163 -8.03 12.31 2.07
C VAL A 163 -8.58 13.28 1.01
N LYS A 164 -7.76 13.71 0.05
CA LYS A 164 -8.21 14.59 -1.03
C LYS A 164 -9.36 14.01 -1.85
N ALA A 165 -9.48 12.69 -1.94
CA ALA A 165 -10.59 12.04 -2.63
C ALA A 165 -11.90 12.18 -1.83
N ILE A 166 -11.84 12.14 -0.50
CA ILE A 166 -13.01 12.41 0.37
C ILE A 166 -13.48 13.85 0.16
N PHE A 167 -12.57 14.82 0.16
CA PHE A 167 -12.90 16.23 -0.10
C PHE A 167 -13.43 16.49 -1.51
N ALA A 168 -12.94 15.73 -2.52
CA ALA A 168 -13.39 15.86 -3.89
C ALA A 168 -14.83 15.38 -4.10
N ALA A 169 -15.26 14.39 -3.32
CA ALA A 169 -16.62 13.86 -3.37
C ALA A 169 -17.65 14.93 -3.00
N ASN A 170 -17.44 15.61 -1.88
CA ASN A 170 -18.42 16.54 -1.34
C ASN A 170 -17.74 17.83 -0.82
N PRO A 171 -17.94 18.98 -1.49
CA PRO A 171 -17.35 20.25 -1.08
C PRO A 171 -17.86 20.78 0.28
N ALA A 172 -18.95 20.24 0.82
CA ALA A 172 -19.44 20.58 2.16
C ALA A 172 -18.65 19.93 3.29
N ILE A 173 -17.76 18.96 3.00
CA ILE A 173 -16.88 18.36 3.99
C ILE A 173 -15.83 19.39 4.42
N PRO A 174 -15.76 19.74 5.73
CA PRO A 174 -14.80 20.73 6.22
C PRO A 174 -13.35 20.29 6.04
N ARG A 175 -12.48 21.21 5.64
CA ARG A 175 -11.03 20.99 5.52
C ARG A 175 -10.28 21.57 6.73
N ALA A 176 -10.82 21.37 7.92
CA ALA A 176 -10.21 21.84 9.15
C ALA A 176 -9.04 20.93 9.55
N LEU A 177 -7.98 21.50 10.10
CA LEU A 177 -6.88 20.76 10.68
C LEU A 177 -7.26 20.28 12.08
N ASP A 178 -6.80 19.09 12.45
CA ASP A 178 -6.94 18.53 13.77
C ASP A 178 -5.72 18.90 14.65
N PRO A 179 -5.91 19.59 15.77
CA PRO A 179 -4.79 19.98 16.63
C PRO A 179 -3.99 18.80 17.17
N VAL A 180 -4.65 17.65 17.47
CA VAL A 180 -3.98 16.44 17.97
C VAL A 180 -3.12 15.83 16.88
N GLY A 181 -3.63 15.71 15.64
CA GLY A 181 -2.86 15.21 14.51
C GLY A 181 -1.64 16.09 14.17
N ILE A 182 -1.77 17.41 14.32
CA ILE A 182 -0.65 18.35 14.17
C ILE A 182 0.37 18.16 15.30
N ASP A 183 -0.09 18.09 16.56
CA ASP A 183 0.78 17.86 17.71
C ASP A 183 1.57 16.56 17.60
N GLN A 184 0.90 15.46 17.23
CA GLN A 184 1.56 14.18 16.96
C GLN A 184 2.62 14.30 15.87
N THR A 185 2.31 14.99 14.77
CA THR A 185 3.28 15.22 13.69
C THR A 185 4.53 15.93 14.19
N LEU A 186 4.37 16.97 15.02
CA LEU A 186 5.49 17.75 15.57
C LEU A 186 6.28 16.96 16.64
N THR A 187 5.62 16.10 17.40
CA THR A 187 6.22 15.31 18.48
C THR A 187 6.87 14.02 17.97
N PHE A 188 6.15 13.24 17.15
CA PHE A 188 6.57 11.91 16.70
C PHE A 188 7.06 11.89 15.26
N TRP A 189 6.99 13.03 14.54
CA TRP A 189 7.26 13.16 13.10
C TRP A 189 6.31 12.34 12.22
N SER A 190 5.27 11.78 12.81
CA SER A 190 4.22 11.02 12.16
C SER A 190 2.92 11.16 12.93
N VAL A 191 1.81 10.94 12.23
CA VAL A 191 0.50 10.81 12.86
C VAL A 191 0.27 9.34 13.21
N VAL A 192 -0.26 9.08 14.38
CA VAL A 192 -0.53 7.71 14.86
C VAL A 192 -2.00 7.38 14.58
N PRO A 193 -2.29 6.37 13.75
CA PRO A 193 -3.66 5.93 13.51
C PRO A 193 -4.40 5.58 14.83
N PRO A 194 -5.70 5.80 14.92
CA PRO A 194 -6.63 6.22 13.84
C PRO A 194 -6.64 7.72 13.54
N GLN A 195 -5.77 8.51 14.17
CA GLN A 195 -5.71 9.95 13.98
C GLN A 195 -5.26 10.32 12.55
N SER A 196 -5.74 11.45 12.04
CA SER A 196 -5.21 12.14 10.87
C SER A 196 -4.93 13.60 11.16
N VAL A 197 -4.33 14.33 10.26
CA VAL A 197 -4.17 15.80 10.42
C VAL A 197 -5.43 16.59 10.09
N PHE A 198 -6.50 15.93 9.64
CA PHE A 198 -7.77 16.57 9.27
C PHE A 198 -8.85 16.21 10.30
N ALA A 199 -9.51 17.23 10.82
CA ALA A 199 -10.53 17.07 11.86
C ALA A 199 -11.68 16.16 11.39
N GLY A 200 -11.95 15.13 12.20
CA GLY A 200 -13.01 14.15 11.97
C GLY A 200 -12.70 13.07 10.94
N ILE A 201 -11.60 13.18 10.17
CA ILE A 201 -11.16 12.12 9.27
C ILE A 201 -10.24 11.18 10.04
N SER A 202 -10.52 9.89 9.95
CA SER A 202 -9.72 8.84 10.60
C SER A 202 -9.00 7.98 9.57
N GLU A 203 -7.84 7.50 9.94
CA GLU A 203 -7.10 6.47 9.19
C GLU A 203 -7.43 5.09 9.79
N LEU A 204 -7.71 4.09 8.96
CA LEU A 204 -7.89 2.74 9.45
C LEU A 204 -6.57 2.22 10.02
N GLU A 205 -6.61 1.70 11.23
CA GLU A 205 -5.41 1.21 11.90
C GLU A 205 -4.78 0.04 11.14
N PRO A 206 -3.44 -0.07 11.12
CA PRO A 206 -2.74 -1.24 10.58
C PRO A 206 -3.28 -2.55 11.20
N GLY A 207 -3.47 -3.58 10.36
CA GLY A 207 -3.94 -4.87 10.82
C GLY A 207 -5.37 -4.85 11.37
N HIS A 208 -6.26 -4.01 10.84
CA HIS A 208 -7.65 -3.96 11.27
C HIS A 208 -8.63 -4.19 10.12
N ILE A 209 -9.77 -4.74 10.50
CA ILE A 209 -10.99 -4.82 9.70
C ILE A 209 -12.03 -3.93 10.37
N ARG A 210 -12.69 -3.07 9.59
CA ARG A 210 -13.83 -2.29 10.03
C ARG A 210 -15.06 -2.64 9.19
N THR A 211 -16.15 -3.04 9.85
CA THR A 211 -17.37 -3.41 9.17
C THR A 211 -18.52 -2.45 9.49
N TYR A 212 -19.35 -2.21 8.49
CA TYR A 212 -20.59 -1.46 8.61
C TYR A 212 -21.73 -2.33 8.09
N GLU A 213 -22.64 -2.72 8.98
CA GLU A 213 -23.81 -3.54 8.64
C GLU A 213 -25.03 -3.09 9.43
N ARG A 214 -26.09 -2.65 8.74
CA ARG A 214 -27.39 -2.29 9.34
C ARG A 214 -27.29 -1.32 10.53
N GLY A 215 -26.39 -0.34 10.45
CA GLY A 215 -26.14 0.63 11.51
C GLY A 215 -25.24 0.15 12.64
N THR A 216 -24.74 -1.09 12.58
CA THR A 216 -23.72 -1.62 13.50
C THR A 216 -22.35 -1.44 12.89
N VAL A 217 -21.40 -0.96 13.69
CA VAL A 217 -19.99 -0.82 13.32
C VAL A 217 -19.17 -1.74 14.22
N GLN A 218 -18.25 -2.49 13.64
CA GLN A 218 -17.32 -3.35 14.38
C GLN A 218 -15.89 -3.13 13.89
N ASP A 219 -14.95 -3.00 14.81
CA ASP A 219 -13.52 -3.00 14.55
C ASP A 219 -12.93 -4.31 15.06
N ILE A 220 -12.29 -5.06 14.17
CA ILE A 220 -11.76 -6.40 14.43
C ILE A 220 -10.25 -6.35 14.13
N PRO A 221 -9.40 -6.53 15.15
CA PRO A 221 -7.96 -6.63 14.91
C PRO A 221 -7.66 -7.97 14.23
N LEU A 222 -6.80 -7.92 13.21
CA LEU A 222 -6.12 -9.10 12.68
C LEU A 222 -5.05 -9.57 13.67
N ALA A 223 -4.62 -10.82 13.54
CA ALA A 223 -3.52 -11.33 14.37
C ALA A 223 -2.31 -10.40 14.27
N ARG A 224 -1.81 -9.94 15.42
CA ARG A 224 -0.67 -9.03 15.50
C ARG A 224 0.61 -9.71 15.03
N VAL A 225 1.44 -8.95 14.32
CA VAL A 225 2.82 -9.35 13.93
C VAL A 225 3.80 -8.81 14.98
N ASP A 226 3.47 -8.95 16.26
CA ASP A 226 4.32 -8.35 17.30
C ASP A 226 5.43 -9.29 17.84
N GLY A 227 5.38 -10.60 17.54
CA GLY A 227 6.50 -11.53 17.78
C GLY A 227 7.27 -11.40 19.12
N THR A 228 6.66 -10.70 20.09
CA THR A 228 7.34 -10.27 21.32
C THR A 228 7.15 -11.25 22.47
N GLU A 229 6.34 -12.29 22.28
CA GLU A 229 6.16 -13.28 23.32
C GLU A 229 7.39 -14.16 23.48
N ALA A 230 7.79 -14.43 24.73
CA ALA A 230 8.99 -15.22 25.04
C ALA A 230 8.99 -16.62 24.41
N GLN A 231 7.82 -17.16 24.10
CA GLN A 231 7.67 -18.44 23.40
C GLN A 231 8.06 -18.39 21.92
N ASP A 232 7.98 -17.20 21.29
CA ASP A 232 8.28 -16.97 19.87
C ASP A 232 9.77 -16.65 19.63
N GLN A 233 10.57 -16.55 20.70
CA GLN A 233 11.98 -16.25 20.57
C GLN A 233 12.72 -17.39 19.84
N PHE A 234 13.50 -16.99 18.85
CA PHE A 234 14.39 -17.91 18.14
C PHE A 234 15.43 -18.53 19.09
N ARG A 235 15.50 -19.87 19.13
CA ARG A 235 16.36 -20.63 20.08
C ARG A 235 17.62 -21.25 19.45
N GLY A 236 17.91 -20.91 18.18
CA GLY A 236 19.09 -21.38 17.47
C GLY A 236 20.35 -20.56 17.78
N SER A 237 21.47 -21.00 17.21
CA SER A 237 22.69 -20.20 17.20
C SER A 237 22.57 -18.96 16.32
N VAL A 238 23.50 -18.01 16.44
CA VAL A 238 23.58 -16.84 15.55
C VAL A 238 23.70 -17.28 14.08
N GLN A 239 24.41 -18.37 13.80
CA GLN A 239 24.54 -18.91 12.46
C GLN A 239 23.21 -19.47 11.93
N ASP A 240 22.43 -20.15 12.76
CA ASP A 240 21.09 -20.64 12.38
C ASP A 240 20.14 -19.47 12.14
N ALA A 241 20.21 -18.41 12.97
CA ALA A 241 19.44 -17.20 12.77
C ALA A 241 19.80 -16.51 11.45
N ALA A 242 21.09 -16.40 11.12
CA ALA A 242 21.54 -15.80 9.86
C ALA A 242 21.03 -16.57 8.63
N VAL A 243 21.00 -17.91 8.70
CA VAL A 243 20.42 -18.74 7.63
C VAL A 243 18.93 -18.50 7.51
N ALA A 244 18.20 -18.52 8.63
CA ALA A 244 16.74 -18.30 8.63
C ALA A 244 16.36 -16.92 8.08
N VAL A 245 17.09 -15.87 8.48
CA VAL A 245 16.88 -14.49 7.98
C VAL A 245 17.15 -14.42 6.48
N ARG A 246 18.27 -14.97 6.00
CA ARG A 246 18.59 -15.02 4.58
C ARG A 246 17.48 -15.70 3.78
N ASP A 247 17.02 -16.86 4.21
CA ASP A 247 16.00 -17.64 3.52
C ASP A 247 14.65 -16.89 3.51
N ALA A 248 14.32 -16.19 4.60
CA ALA A 248 13.11 -15.36 4.68
C ALA A 248 13.17 -14.16 3.73
N ILE A 249 14.28 -13.43 3.67
CA ILE A 249 14.48 -12.29 2.76
C ILE A 249 14.46 -12.76 1.30
N GLU A 250 15.16 -13.88 1.00
CA GLU A 250 15.15 -14.45 -0.35
C GLU A 250 13.75 -14.85 -0.79
N LYS A 251 12.98 -15.53 0.08
CA LYS A 251 11.58 -15.86 -0.18
C LYS A 251 10.72 -14.62 -0.39
N ALA A 252 10.85 -13.61 0.46
CA ALA A 252 10.09 -12.37 0.35
C ALA A 252 10.39 -11.62 -0.96
N THR A 253 11.67 -11.56 -1.36
CA THR A 253 12.10 -10.93 -2.61
C THR A 253 11.59 -11.72 -3.82
N SER A 254 11.76 -13.05 -3.82
CA SER A 254 11.30 -13.90 -4.93
C SER A 254 9.80 -13.79 -5.18
N LEU A 255 8.97 -13.78 -4.14
CA LEU A 255 7.53 -13.58 -4.28
C LEU A 255 7.20 -12.26 -4.99
N ARG A 256 7.81 -11.16 -4.58
CA ARG A 256 7.59 -9.84 -5.19
C ARG A 256 8.06 -9.74 -6.63
N MET A 257 9.15 -10.44 -6.95
CA MET A 257 9.69 -10.49 -8.33
C MET A 257 8.86 -11.35 -9.27
N LEU A 258 8.32 -12.48 -8.78
CA LEU A 258 7.68 -13.52 -9.59
C LEU A 258 6.16 -13.40 -9.70
N ARG A 259 5.53 -12.55 -8.87
CA ARG A 259 4.07 -12.40 -8.83
C ARG A 259 3.55 -11.20 -9.62
N ALA A 260 4.42 -10.34 -10.11
CA ALA A 260 4.05 -9.24 -11.00
C ALA A 260 4.11 -9.67 -12.47
N ASP A 261 3.11 -9.27 -13.27
CA ASP A 261 3.07 -9.48 -14.73
C ASP A 261 3.79 -8.34 -15.50
N VAL A 262 4.47 -7.45 -14.76
CA VAL A 262 5.28 -6.35 -15.27
C VAL A 262 6.71 -6.45 -14.76
N PRO A 263 7.70 -5.86 -15.46
CA PRO A 263 9.07 -5.79 -14.96
C PRO A 263 9.12 -5.10 -13.60
N VAL A 264 9.88 -5.70 -12.67
CA VAL A 264 10.17 -5.17 -11.34
C VAL A 264 11.62 -4.68 -11.31
N GLY A 265 11.83 -3.42 -10.93
CA GLY A 265 13.15 -2.84 -10.71
C GLY A 265 13.51 -2.77 -9.22
N SER A 266 14.58 -2.07 -8.87
CA SER A 266 14.97 -1.82 -7.48
C SER A 266 15.52 -0.42 -7.29
N TYR A 267 15.24 0.19 -6.14
CA TYR A 267 16.03 1.30 -5.66
C TYR A 267 17.40 0.81 -5.17
N LEU A 268 18.42 1.63 -5.38
CA LEU A 268 19.79 1.33 -4.99
C LEU A 268 20.43 2.57 -4.34
N SER A 269 20.51 2.60 -3.01
CA SER A 269 21.12 3.70 -2.27
C SER A 269 22.63 3.54 -2.09
N GLY A 270 23.16 2.32 -2.22
CA GLY A 270 24.54 1.99 -1.83
C GLY A 270 24.65 1.45 -0.40
N GLY A 271 23.59 1.53 0.41
CA GLY A 271 23.50 0.91 1.72
C GLY A 271 23.30 -0.62 1.66
N LEU A 272 23.53 -1.31 2.78
CA LEU A 272 23.47 -2.77 2.87
C LEU A 272 22.11 -3.33 2.42
N ASP A 273 21.00 -2.79 2.92
CA ASP A 273 19.66 -3.33 2.71
C ASP A 273 19.22 -3.23 1.25
N SER A 274 19.37 -2.04 0.65
CA SER A 274 19.07 -1.84 -0.77
C SER A 274 19.95 -2.70 -1.67
N SER A 275 21.22 -2.89 -1.31
CA SER A 275 22.17 -3.71 -2.04
C SER A 275 21.80 -5.18 -2.01
N LEU A 276 21.42 -5.70 -0.83
CA LEU A 276 20.96 -7.08 -0.67
C LEU A 276 19.69 -7.36 -1.46
N VAL A 277 18.70 -6.46 -1.35
CA VAL A 277 17.42 -6.59 -2.07
C VAL A 277 17.64 -6.51 -3.59
N ALA A 278 18.49 -5.59 -4.08
CA ALA A 278 18.80 -5.50 -5.50
C ALA A 278 19.53 -6.74 -6.04
N ALA A 279 20.49 -7.28 -5.29
CA ALA A 279 21.22 -8.50 -5.67
C ALA A 279 20.29 -9.72 -5.73
N LEU A 280 19.38 -9.86 -4.76
CA LEU A 280 18.36 -10.90 -4.78
C LEU A 280 17.35 -10.70 -5.90
N GLY A 281 16.91 -9.43 -6.14
CA GLY A 281 16.00 -9.10 -7.23
C GLY A 281 16.56 -9.50 -8.60
N GLN A 282 17.84 -9.20 -8.85
CA GLN A 282 18.54 -9.61 -10.08
C GLN A 282 18.50 -11.15 -10.29
N LYS A 283 18.62 -11.94 -9.24
CA LYS A 283 18.59 -13.40 -9.31
C LYS A 283 17.26 -13.94 -9.88
N TYR A 284 16.16 -13.22 -9.64
CA TYR A 284 14.81 -13.62 -10.05
C TYR A 284 14.27 -12.81 -11.24
N ALA A 285 15.05 -11.90 -11.78
CA ALA A 285 14.63 -11.10 -12.93
C ALA A 285 14.55 -11.96 -14.20
N HIS A 286 13.39 -11.93 -14.87
CA HIS A 286 13.17 -12.62 -16.16
C HIS A 286 13.62 -11.79 -17.37
N SER A 287 13.91 -10.52 -17.16
CA SER A 287 14.33 -9.57 -18.19
C SER A 287 15.49 -8.73 -17.66
N ARG A 288 15.94 -7.73 -18.43
CA ARG A 288 16.98 -6.80 -17.99
C ARG A 288 16.53 -6.08 -16.74
N PHE A 289 17.25 -6.28 -15.63
CA PHE A 289 16.92 -5.72 -14.33
C PHE A 289 17.31 -4.25 -14.26
N GLN A 290 16.36 -3.39 -13.95
CA GLN A 290 16.59 -1.95 -13.82
C GLN A 290 16.81 -1.57 -12.36
N THR A 291 17.84 -0.75 -12.11
CA THR A 291 18.11 -0.16 -10.81
C THR A 291 18.12 1.35 -10.90
N PHE A 292 17.64 2.01 -9.84
CA PHE A 292 17.45 3.45 -9.81
C PHE A 292 18.11 4.03 -8.55
N SER A 293 18.93 5.06 -8.74
CA SER A 293 19.57 5.78 -7.64
C SER A 293 19.33 7.28 -7.74
N LEU A 294 19.48 7.94 -6.62
CA LEU A 294 19.69 9.38 -6.58
C LEU A 294 21.08 9.68 -6.06
N ARG A 295 21.64 10.78 -6.53
CA ARG A 295 22.89 11.36 -6.09
C ARG A 295 22.65 12.81 -5.71
N PHE A 296 23.28 13.25 -4.64
CA PHE A 296 23.28 14.66 -4.27
C PHE A 296 24.46 15.38 -4.89
N GLU A 297 24.28 16.66 -5.24
CA GLU A 297 25.39 17.51 -5.64
C GLU A 297 26.40 17.73 -4.51
N ASP A 298 25.96 17.60 -3.26
CA ASP A 298 26.77 17.75 -2.06
C ASP A 298 27.56 16.45 -1.81
N ALA A 299 28.89 16.56 -1.85
CA ALA A 299 29.80 15.42 -1.71
C ALA A 299 29.72 14.71 -0.35
N GLU A 300 29.20 15.37 0.69
CA GLU A 300 29.01 14.77 2.02
C GLU A 300 27.98 13.63 2.00
N TYR A 301 27.03 13.67 1.05
CA TYR A 301 25.94 12.69 0.91
C TYR A 301 26.09 11.83 -0.35
N ASP A 302 27.28 11.80 -0.98
CA ASP A 302 27.52 11.08 -2.23
C ASP A 302 27.96 9.63 -1.97
N GLU A 303 27.06 8.68 -2.17
CA GLU A 303 27.29 7.23 -2.07
C GLU A 303 27.57 6.56 -3.44
N THR A 304 27.84 7.34 -4.48
CA THR A 304 27.98 6.87 -5.87
C THR A 304 29.00 5.74 -6.05
N SER A 305 30.10 5.76 -5.28
CA SER A 305 31.14 4.72 -5.38
C SER A 305 30.62 3.33 -5.01
N TYR A 306 29.80 3.23 -3.97
CA TYR A 306 29.18 1.97 -3.53
C TYR A 306 28.07 1.53 -4.49
N GLN A 307 27.28 2.48 -4.98
CA GLN A 307 26.23 2.21 -5.97
C GLN A 307 26.82 1.60 -7.24
N ARG A 308 27.88 2.19 -7.80
CA ARG A 308 28.54 1.72 -9.03
C ARG A 308 29.19 0.36 -8.86
N MET A 309 29.85 0.12 -7.72
CA MET A 309 30.42 -1.19 -7.42
C MET A 309 29.37 -2.30 -7.50
N LEU A 310 28.19 -2.06 -6.94
CA LEU A 310 27.11 -3.05 -6.99
C LEU A 310 26.51 -3.16 -8.40
N VAL A 311 26.28 -2.05 -9.09
CA VAL A 311 25.76 -2.04 -10.47
C VAL A 311 26.64 -2.90 -11.38
N ASP A 312 27.98 -2.74 -11.29
CA ASP A 312 28.94 -3.52 -12.07
C ASP A 312 28.89 -5.01 -11.68
N GLN A 313 28.74 -5.31 -10.40
CA GLN A 313 28.71 -6.69 -9.91
C GLN A 313 27.44 -7.44 -10.33
N ILE A 314 26.27 -6.79 -10.28
CA ILE A 314 24.98 -7.42 -10.63
C ILE A 314 24.61 -7.28 -12.10
N GLY A 315 25.29 -6.40 -12.86
CA GLY A 315 25.05 -6.17 -14.29
C GLY A 315 23.66 -5.58 -14.59
N SER A 316 23.14 -4.73 -13.71
CA SER A 316 21.85 -4.08 -13.90
C SER A 316 21.90 -2.93 -14.90
N GLU A 317 20.75 -2.60 -15.51
CA GLU A 317 20.57 -1.34 -16.23
C GLU A 317 20.31 -0.23 -15.21
N HIS A 318 21.32 0.60 -15.01
CA HIS A 318 21.29 1.60 -13.94
C HIS A 318 20.89 2.98 -14.46
N HIS A 319 19.96 3.62 -13.75
CA HIS A 319 19.49 4.97 -14.00
C HIS A 319 19.71 5.83 -12.76
N GLU A 320 20.30 7.00 -12.95
CA GLU A 320 20.68 7.91 -11.88
C GLU A 320 20.08 9.30 -12.10
N ILE A 321 19.64 9.97 -11.03
CA ILE A 321 19.27 11.37 -11.03
C ILE A 321 20.15 12.13 -10.04
N VAL A 322 20.66 13.29 -10.46
CA VAL A 322 21.35 14.23 -9.57
C VAL A 322 20.33 15.22 -9.02
N VAL A 323 20.30 15.39 -7.72
CA VAL A 323 19.31 16.23 -7.00
C VAL A 323 20.05 17.37 -6.30
N SER A 324 19.69 18.59 -6.64
CA SER A 324 20.16 19.81 -6.00
C SER A 324 19.24 20.26 -4.86
N ARG A 325 19.71 21.17 -4.00
CA ARG A 325 18.88 21.82 -2.98
C ARG A 325 17.71 22.59 -3.59
N SER A 326 17.89 23.17 -4.77
CA SER A 326 16.82 23.87 -5.49
C SER A 326 15.75 22.91 -6.02
N ASP A 327 16.11 21.71 -6.48
CA ASP A 327 15.15 20.70 -6.92
C ASP A 327 14.25 20.26 -5.75
N ILE A 328 14.86 20.03 -4.58
CA ILE A 328 14.13 19.69 -3.34
C ILE A 328 13.14 20.81 -3.00
N ALA A 329 13.58 22.07 -2.97
CA ALA A 329 12.72 23.19 -2.64
C ALA A 329 11.56 23.37 -3.62
N ASN A 330 11.84 23.21 -4.91
CA ASN A 330 10.82 23.38 -5.97
C ASN A 330 9.74 22.30 -5.95
N VAL A 331 10.09 21.05 -5.62
CA VAL A 331 9.14 19.92 -5.61
C VAL A 331 8.39 19.80 -4.27
N PHE A 332 8.87 20.43 -3.22
CA PHE A 332 8.34 20.25 -1.87
C PHE A 332 6.83 20.55 -1.71
N PRO A 333 6.26 21.60 -2.32
CA PRO A 333 4.80 21.82 -2.28
C PRO A 333 4.00 20.66 -2.88
N GLU A 334 4.50 20.04 -3.96
CA GLU A 334 3.87 18.88 -4.59
C GLU A 334 3.97 17.64 -3.68
N VAL A 335 5.09 17.47 -2.99
CA VAL A 335 5.25 16.42 -1.98
C VAL A 335 4.24 16.57 -0.85
N ILE A 336 4.05 17.78 -0.30
CA ILE A 336 3.04 18.05 0.73
C ILE A 336 1.63 17.75 0.22
N TYR A 337 1.32 18.11 -1.03
CA TYR A 337 0.03 17.79 -1.64
C TYR A 337 -0.24 16.27 -1.69
N HIS A 338 0.79 15.46 -1.95
CA HIS A 338 0.66 14.01 -2.05
C HIS A 338 0.74 13.30 -0.70
N THR A 339 1.52 13.79 0.25
CA THR A 339 1.59 13.20 1.60
C THR A 339 0.39 13.56 2.48
N GLU A 340 -0.31 14.66 2.17
CA GLU A 340 -1.50 15.14 2.89
C GLU A 340 -1.26 15.37 4.39
N ARG A 341 -0.03 15.65 4.77
CA ARG A 341 0.37 15.96 6.16
C ARG A 341 1.61 16.86 6.17
N PRO A 342 1.84 17.60 7.25
CA PRO A 342 3.11 18.30 7.42
C PRO A 342 4.27 17.30 7.40
N VAL A 343 5.36 17.69 6.75
CA VAL A 343 6.59 16.89 6.65
C VAL A 343 7.73 17.69 7.28
N LEU A 344 8.33 17.16 8.33
CA LEU A 344 9.39 17.85 9.10
C LEU A 344 10.79 17.64 8.54
N ARG A 345 10.94 16.71 7.58
CA ARG A 345 12.20 16.42 6.89
C ARG A 345 12.02 16.52 5.38
N THR A 346 13.08 16.81 4.67
CA THR A 346 13.05 16.91 3.21
C THR A 346 13.20 15.57 2.49
N ALA A 347 13.49 14.48 3.20
CA ALA A 347 13.71 13.14 2.63
C ALA A 347 12.64 12.64 1.62
N PRO A 348 11.34 12.92 1.78
CA PRO A 348 10.35 12.53 0.77
C PRO A 348 10.52 13.22 -0.58
N ALA A 349 11.16 14.41 -0.65
CA ALA A 349 11.31 15.14 -1.90
C ALA A 349 12.31 14.47 -2.87
N PRO A 350 13.52 14.04 -2.47
CA PRO A 350 14.39 13.22 -3.30
C PRO A 350 13.73 11.91 -3.75
N LEU A 351 13.00 11.21 -2.86
CA LEU A 351 12.28 9.98 -3.21
C LEU A 351 11.16 10.23 -4.23
N PHE A 352 10.48 11.36 -4.14
CA PHE A 352 9.48 11.77 -5.12
C PHE A 352 10.12 12.00 -6.51
N LEU A 353 11.29 12.64 -6.58
CA LEU A 353 12.04 12.83 -7.81
C LEU A 353 12.54 11.49 -8.37
N LEU A 354 13.02 10.59 -7.51
CA LEU A 354 13.45 9.25 -7.90
C LEU A 354 12.27 8.42 -8.46
N SER A 355 11.10 8.49 -7.84
CA SER A 355 9.90 7.81 -8.36
C SER A 355 9.45 8.37 -9.72
N ARG A 356 9.67 9.66 -9.97
CA ARG A 356 9.45 10.29 -11.27
C ARG A 356 10.41 9.74 -12.34
N LEU A 357 11.67 9.53 -11.98
CA LEU A 357 12.67 8.86 -12.85
C LEU A 357 12.23 7.44 -13.21
N VAL A 358 11.82 6.63 -12.22
CA VAL A 358 11.30 5.27 -12.43
C VAL A 358 10.16 5.26 -13.45
N ARG A 359 9.20 6.17 -13.29
CA ARG A 359 8.06 6.30 -14.21
C ARG A 359 8.49 6.68 -15.62
N GLN A 360 9.47 7.57 -15.77
CA GLN A 360 10.03 7.98 -17.08
C GLN A 360 10.66 6.81 -17.84
N HIS A 361 11.21 5.81 -17.12
CA HIS A 361 11.76 4.58 -17.70
C HIS A 361 10.71 3.45 -17.85
N GLY A 362 9.43 3.74 -17.64
CA GLY A 362 8.33 2.78 -17.86
C GLY A 362 8.22 1.69 -16.80
N THR A 363 8.99 1.74 -15.72
CA THR A 363 8.93 0.80 -14.60
C THR A 363 7.77 1.17 -13.67
N LYS A 364 6.94 0.20 -13.31
CA LYS A 364 5.77 0.39 -12.44
C LYS A 364 6.01 -0.06 -11.01
N VAL A 365 6.91 -1.02 -10.81
CA VAL A 365 7.19 -1.65 -9.52
C VAL A 365 8.68 -1.59 -9.24
N VAL A 366 9.05 -1.18 -8.03
CA VAL A 366 10.44 -1.22 -7.55
C VAL A 366 10.48 -1.85 -6.17
N LEU A 367 11.52 -2.65 -5.92
CA LEU A 367 11.87 -3.12 -4.59
C LEU A 367 12.65 -2.03 -3.85
N THR A 368 12.48 -1.99 -2.54
CA THR A 368 13.20 -1.08 -1.65
C THR A 368 13.74 -1.84 -0.44
N GLY A 369 14.73 -1.28 0.25
CA GLY A 369 15.21 -1.78 1.55
C GLY A 369 14.42 -1.23 2.76
N GLU A 370 13.37 -0.43 2.51
CA GLU A 370 12.56 0.19 3.58
C GLU A 370 11.94 -0.85 4.51
N GLY A 371 11.95 -0.58 5.80
CA GLY A 371 11.46 -1.47 6.84
C GLY A 371 12.53 -2.40 7.44
N ALA A 372 13.72 -2.48 6.85
CA ALA A 372 14.78 -3.35 7.36
C ALA A 372 15.30 -2.87 8.73
N ASP A 373 15.58 -1.58 8.87
CA ASP A 373 16.05 -1.00 10.13
C ASP A 373 15.04 -1.13 11.26
N GLU A 374 13.73 -1.02 10.94
CA GLU A 374 12.64 -1.19 11.89
C GLU A 374 12.54 -2.64 12.38
N VAL A 375 12.68 -3.63 11.49
CA VAL A 375 12.55 -5.06 11.80
C VAL A 375 13.81 -5.60 12.46
N PHE A 376 14.99 -5.20 11.98
CA PHE A 376 16.28 -5.73 12.45
C PHE A 376 17.00 -4.82 13.47
N ALA A 377 16.33 -3.77 13.95
CA ALA A 377 16.87 -2.83 14.91
C ALA A 377 18.18 -2.14 14.43
N GLY A 378 18.18 -1.69 13.18
CA GLY A 378 19.34 -1.07 12.54
C GLY A 378 19.65 0.34 13.04
N TYR A 379 18.65 1.10 13.53
CA TYR A 379 18.83 2.45 14.02
C TYR A 379 19.59 2.50 15.37
N ASP A 380 20.39 3.56 15.59
CA ASP A 380 21.11 3.78 16.83
C ASP A 380 20.18 3.85 18.06
N LEU A 381 18.95 4.31 17.90
CA LEU A 381 17.90 4.31 18.93
C LEU A 381 17.75 2.94 19.61
N PHE A 382 17.83 1.85 18.86
CA PHE A 382 17.72 0.51 19.43
C PHE A 382 18.95 0.09 20.25
N ARG A 383 20.11 0.74 20.03
CA ARG A 383 21.31 0.54 20.87
C ARG A 383 21.18 1.24 22.19
N GLU A 384 20.61 2.45 22.22
CA GLU A 384 20.35 3.21 23.45
C GLU A 384 19.35 2.50 24.37
N GLY A 385 18.36 1.80 23.83
CA GLY A 385 17.38 1.02 24.60
C GLY A 385 17.96 -0.20 25.34
N LYS A 386 19.26 -0.53 25.15
CA LYS A 386 19.96 -1.60 25.86
C LYS A 386 20.73 -1.11 27.08
N VAL A 387 20.80 0.18 27.34
CA VAL A 387 21.43 0.82 28.47
C VAL A 387 20.40 1.11 29.57
#